data_667e8cb8f2bfc7d48c44dfba31403288
#
_entry.id   667e8cb8f2bfc7d48c44dfba31403288
#
_cell.length_a   1.000
_cell.length_b   1.000
_cell.length_c   1.000
_cell.angle_alpha   90.00
_cell.angle_beta   90.00
_cell.angle_gamma   90.00
#
_symmetry.space_group_name_H-M   'P 1'
#
loop_
_entity.id
_entity.type
_entity.pdbx_description
1 polymer ?
#
loop_
_entity_poly.entity_id
_entity_poly.type
_entity_poly.pdbx_seq_one_letter_code
_entity_poly.pdbx_strand_id
1 'polypeptide(L)'
;MIYANPGAAGAKVQYKAHYDNFIGGKFVAPVDGQYFDVITPITGKVYTKAARSGAKDIDLALAAAHNAADAWGKPSPTARANILLKIADRIEANLEMLAYAETVDNGKAIRETLNADIPLTVDHFRYFAGCVRAQEGALSDIDENTVAYHYHEPLGVVGQIIPWNFPILMAAWKLAPALGAGNCVVLKPAESTPISILVMAELIADLLPPGVLNIVNGFGREAGMPLATSKRIAKIAFTGSTTTGRVIAQAAANNLIPATLELGGKSPNIF
;
A
#
# COMPACT_ATOMS: atom_id res chain seq x y z
N MET A 1 -9.22 20.66 -20.05
CA MET A 1 -10.07 19.47 -20.21
C MET A 1 -11.00 19.42 -19.00
N ILE A 2 -12.31 19.25 -19.18
CA ILE A 2 -13.29 19.13 -18.09
C ILE A 2 -13.65 17.67 -17.96
N TYR A 3 -13.48 17.12 -16.76
CA TYR A 3 -13.84 15.74 -16.43
C TYR A 3 -15.27 15.69 -15.88
N ALA A 4 -16.01 14.66 -16.24
CA ALA A 4 -17.34 14.43 -15.71
C ALA A 4 -17.26 13.99 -14.23
N ASN A 5 -18.26 14.37 -13.44
CA ASN A 5 -18.38 13.92 -12.06
C ASN A 5 -18.57 12.39 -11.96
N PRO A 6 -18.19 11.76 -10.83
CA PRO A 6 -18.45 10.34 -10.63
C PRO A 6 -19.94 10.02 -10.81
N GLY A 7 -20.23 8.95 -11.54
CA GLY A 7 -21.61 8.54 -11.88
C GLY A 7 -22.25 9.25 -13.06
N ALA A 8 -21.65 10.33 -13.59
CA ALA A 8 -22.15 11.01 -14.77
C ALA A 8 -21.66 10.33 -16.08
N ALA A 9 -22.37 10.59 -17.18
CA ALA A 9 -21.92 10.14 -18.50
C ALA A 9 -20.55 10.75 -18.83
N GLY A 10 -19.59 9.91 -19.27
CA GLY A 10 -18.21 10.33 -19.56
C GLY A 10 -17.26 10.30 -18.36
N ALA A 11 -17.70 9.83 -17.19
CA ALA A 11 -16.81 9.57 -16.06
C ALA A 11 -15.76 8.49 -16.44
N LYS A 12 -14.50 8.71 -16.05
CA LYS A 12 -13.39 7.82 -16.40
C LYS A 12 -13.38 6.51 -15.61
N VAL A 13 -14.07 6.47 -14.47
CA VAL A 13 -14.25 5.29 -13.63
C VAL A 13 -15.73 5.04 -13.38
N GLN A 14 -16.15 3.80 -13.61
CA GLN A 14 -17.47 3.33 -13.22
C GLN A 14 -17.35 2.72 -11.83
N TYR A 15 -17.74 3.49 -10.81
CA TYR A 15 -17.65 3.03 -9.43
C TYR A 15 -18.71 1.99 -9.11
N LYS A 16 -18.32 0.95 -8.36
CA LYS A 16 -19.22 -0.08 -7.84
C LYS A 16 -20.11 0.51 -6.73
N ALA A 17 -21.23 -0.13 -6.45
CA ALA A 17 -22.09 0.25 -5.32
C ALA A 17 -21.35 0.15 -3.97
N HIS A 18 -20.41 -0.81 -3.85
CA HIS A 18 -19.49 -0.94 -2.74
C HIS A 18 -18.21 -1.64 -3.18
N TYR A 19 -17.14 -1.42 -2.42
CA TYR A 19 -15.85 -2.07 -2.58
C TYR A 19 -15.54 -2.91 -1.35
N ASP A 20 -15.16 -4.15 -1.62
CA ASP A 20 -14.72 -5.13 -0.64
C ASP A 20 -13.23 -4.95 -0.29
N ASN A 21 -12.72 -5.71 0.68
CA ASN A 21 -11.29 -5.84 0.92
C ASN A 21 -10.64 -6.63 -0.23
N PHE A 22 -9.37 -6.35 -0.53
CA PHE A 22 -8.58 -7.16 -1.45
C PHE A 22 -7.70 -8.11 -0.63
N ILE A 23 -8.04 -9.39 -0.59
CA ILE A 23 -7.34 -10.39 0.25
C ILE A 23 -7.12 -11.67 -0.58
N GLY A 24 -5.89 -12.20 -0.55
CA GLY A 24 -5.57 -13.44 -1.23
C GLY A 24 -5.77 -13.40 -2.75
N GLY A 25 -5.55 -12.22 -3.36
CA GLY A 25 -5.67 -12.01 -4.80
C GLY A 25 -7.10 -11.79 -5.31
N LYS A 26 -8.07 -11.60 -4.43
CA LYS A 26 -9.49 -11.40 -4.80
C LYS A 26 -10.18 -10.40 -3.86
N PHE A 27 -11.32 -9.86 -4.32
CA PHE A 27 -12.17 -9.03 -3.47
C PHE A 27 -13.02 -9.91 -2.55
N VAL A 28 -13.03 -9.60 -1.25
CA VAL A 28 -13.68 -10.38 -0.19
C VAL A 28 -14.48 -9.43 0.69
N ALA A 29 -15.78 -9.71 0.85
CA ALA A 29 -16.62 -8.92 1.73
C ALA A 29 -16.09 -8.90 3.18
N PRO A 30 -16.29 -7.79 3.92
CA PRO A 30 -15.89 -7.74 5.32
C PRO A 30 -16.65 -8.80 6.14
N VAL A 31 -15.96 -9.43 7.09
CA VAL A 31 -16.49 -10.57 7.86
C VAL A 31 -17.82 -10.25 8.54
N ASP A 32 -17.97 -9.05 9.08
CA ASP A 32 -19.18 -8.62 9.77
C ASP A 32 -20.22 -7.96 8.82
N GLY A 33 -19.99 -8.01 7.48
CA GLY A 33 -20.90 -7.49 6.44
C GLY A 33 -21.14 -5.98 6.49
N GLN A 34 -20.28 -5.22 7.18
CA GLN A 34 -20.44 -3.79 7.38
C GLN A 34 -19.68 -2.99 6.33
N TYR A 35 -20.28 -1.87 5.90
CA TYR A 35 -19.68 -0.91 4.96
C TYR A 35 -19.86 0.50 5.51
N PHE A 36 -18.99 1.42 5.10
CA PHE A 36 -19.13 2.84 5.38
C PHE A 36 -19.18 3.65 4.09
N ASP A 37 -19.85 4.79 4.15
CA ASP A 37 -20.00 5.69 3.01
C ASP A 37 -18.66 6.39 2.70
N VAL A 38 -18.30 6.43 1.41
CA VAL A 38 -17.15 7.18 0.92
C VAL A 38 -17.64 8.42 0.19
N ILE A 39 -17.23 9.59 0.70
CA ILE A 39 -17.66 10.89 0.23
C ILE A 39 -16.55 11.50 -0.62
N THR A 40 -16.88 11.94 -1.85
CA THR A 40 -15.94 12.70 -2.64
C THR A 40 -15.91 14.17 -2.19
N PRO A 41 -14.74 14.75 -1.90
CA PRO A 41 -14.62 16.17 -1.57
C PRO A 41 -15.08 17.11 -2.70
N ILE A 42 -15.09 16.64 -3.95
CA ILE A 42 -15.48 17.42 -5.13
C ILE A 42 -16.94 17.90 -5.01
N THR A 43 -17.83 17.02 -4.55
CA THR A 43 -19.27 17.33 -4.50
C THR A 43 -19.86 17.29 -3.09
N GLY A 44 -19.12 16.80 -2.11
CA GLY A 44 -19.59 16.54 -0.75
C GLY A 44 -20.61 15.40 -0.67
N LYS A 45 -20.76 14.57 -1.72
CA LYS A 45 -21.73 13.48 -1.80
C LYS A 45 -21.08 12.11 -1.71
N VAL A 46 -21.82 11.15 -1.18
CA VAL A 46 -21.46 9.73 -1.23
C VAL A 46 -21.46 9.29 -2.70
N TYR A 47 -20.37 8.66 -3.13
CA TYR A 47 -20.28 8.11 -4.49
C TYR A 47 -20.10 6.58 -4.51
N THR A 48 -19.72 5.98 -3.39
CA THR A 48 -19.64 4.53 -3.18
C THR A 48 -19.53 4.22 -1.69
N LYS A 49 -19.35 2.93 -1.36
CA LYS A 49 -19.06 2.45 -0.01
C LYS A 49 -17.79 1.62 0.02
N ALA A 50 -17.13 1.56 1.16
CA ALA A 50 -15.97 0.68 1.39
C ALA A 50 -16.22 -0.26 2.57
N ALA A 51 -15.56 -1.40 2.59
CA ALA A 51 -15.65 -2.38 3.66
C ALA A 51 -15.26 -1.75 5.01
N ARG A 52 -16.10 -1.93 6.04
CA ARG A 52 -15.79 -1.59 7.42
C ARG A 52 -15.29 -2.84 8.13
N SER A 53 -14.00 -3.00 8.14
CA SER A 53 -13.32 -4.19 8.61
C SER A 53 -12.82 -4.04 10.05
N GLY A 54 -12.64 -5.18 10.70
CA GLY A 54 -12.11 -5.28 12.05
C GLY A 54 -10.95 -6.27 12.16
N ALA A 55 -10.70 -6.72 13.39
CA ALA A 55 -9.61 -7.64 13.69
C ALA A 55 -9.70 -8.97 12.91
N LYS A 56 -10.92 -9.48 12.68
CA LYS A 56 -11.13 -10.73 11.92
C LYS A 56 -10.67 -10.61 10.47
N ASP A 57 -10.93 -9.47 9.82
CA ASP A 57 -10.49 -9.20 8.44
C ASP A 57 -8.97 -9.06 8.36
N ILE A 58 -8.36 -8.40 9.35
CA ILE A 58 -6.90 -8.31 9.49
C ILE A 58 -6.30 -9.72 9.65
N ASP A 59 -6.90 -10.58 10.46
CA ASP A 59 -6.42 -11.97 10.62
C ASP A 59 -6.52 -12.78 9.33
N LEU A 60 -7.59 -12.61 8.54
CA LEU A 60 -7.71 -13.23 7.21
C LEU A 60 -6.62 -12.74 6.26
N ALA A 61 -6.37 -11.42 6.22
CA ALA A 61 -5.33 -10.83 5.38
C ALA A 61 -3.93 -11.31 5.79
N LEU A 62 -3.65 -11.37 7.10
CA LEU A 62 -2.39 -11.90 7.63
C LEU A 62 -2.23 -13.39 7.30
N ALA A 63 -3.29 -14.18 7.38
CA ALA A 63 -3.25 -15.60 7.00
C ALA A 63 -2.92 -15.76 5.50
N ALA A 64 -3.57 -14.97 4.63
CA ALA A 64 -3.26 -14.97 3.20
C ALA A 64 -1.80 -14.56 2.92
N ALA A 65 -1.30 -13.53 3.62
CA ALA A 65 0.07 -13.05 3.48
C ALA A 65 1.09 -14.11 3.93
N HIS A 66 0.87 -14.75 5.08
CA HIS A 66 1.76 -15.81 5.57
C HIS A 66 1.79 -17.03 4.64
N ASN A 67 0.65 -17.41 4.07
CA ASN A 67 0.60 -18.52 3.10
C ASN A 67 1.40 -18.23 1.83
N ALA A 68 1.55 -16.96 1.45
CA ALA A 68 2.31 -16.55 0.27
C ALA A 68 3.79 -16.27 0.55
N ALA A 69 4.17 -15.96 1.79
CA ALA A 69 5.46 -15.37 2.13
C ALA A 69 6.67 -16.22 1.72
N ASP A 70 6.63 -17.53 1.98
CA ASP A 70 7.73 -18.43 1.63
C ASP A 70 7.92 -18.52 0.10
N ALA A 71 6.83 -18.63 -0.64
CA ALA A 71 6.87 -18.71 -2.10
C ALA A 71 7.30 -17.39 -2.74
N TRP A 72 6.89 -16.23 -2.17
CA TRP A 72 7.25 -14.90 -2.68
C TRP A 72 8.66 -14.47 -2.30
N GLY A 73 9.20 -14.93 -1.20
CA GLY A 73 10.58 -14.65 -0.78
C GLY A 73 11.65 -15.33 -1.63
N LYS A 74 11.32 -16.45 -2.29
CA LYS A 74 12.28 -17.29 -3.06
C LYS A 74 12.65 -16.78 -4.45
N PRO A 75 11.79 -16.11 -5.25
CA PRO A 75 12.17 -15.63 -6.56
C PRO A 75 13.38 -14.70 -6.52
N SER A 76 14.20 -14.76 -7.57
CA SER A 76 15.40 -13.93 -7.66
C SER A 76 15.05 -12.42 -7.61
N PRO A 77 15.99 -11.54 -7.21
CA PRO A 77 15.83 -10.09 -7.30
C PRO A 77 15.38 -9.64 -8.69
N THR A 78 15.92 -10.23 -9.74
CA THR A 78 15.53 -9.95 -11.14
C THR A 78 14.06 -10.32 -11.43
N ALA A 79 13.59 -11.47 -10.93
CA ALA A 79 12.21 -11.88 -11.13
C ALA A 79 11.22 -10.93 -10.45
N ARG A 80 11.50 -10.52 -9.21
CA ARG A 80 10.68 -9.54 -8.47
C ARG A 80 10.75 -8.16 -9.13
N ALA A 81 11.93 -7.70 -9.55
CA ALA A 81 12.09 -6.45 -10.28
C ALA A 81 11.23 -6.40 -11.57
N ASN A 82 11.21 -7.50 -12.33
CA ASN A 82 10.39 -7.57 -13.54
C ASN A 82 8.89 -7.46 -13.25
N ILE A 83 8.42 -7.95 -12.09
CA ILE A 83 7.03 -7.77 -11.66
C ILE A 83 6.76 -6.30 -11.31
N LEU A 84 7.67 -5.63 -10.59
CA LEU A 84 7.54 -4.20 -10.29
C LEU A 84 7.50 -3.34 -11.57
N LEU A 85 8.31 -3.67 -12.58
CA LEU A 85 8.27 -3.00 -13.88
C LEU A 85 6.92 -3.19 -14.59
N LYS A 86 6.37 -4.42 -14.59
CA LYS A 86 5.04 -4.67 -15.14
C LYS A 86 3.93 -3.91 -14.40
N ILE A 87 4.04 -3.75 -13.08
CA ILE A 87 3.13 -2.92 -12.29
C ILE A 87 3.24 -1.46 -12.74
N ALA A 88 4.44 -0.92 -12.86
CA ALA A 88 4.69 0.43 -13.34
C ALA A 88 4.09 0.67 -14.73
N ASP A 89 4.35 -0.23 -15.68
CA ASP A 89 3.83 -0.14 -17.04
C ASP A 89 2.29 -0.21 -17.08
N ARG A 90 1.69 -1.06 -16.23
CA ARG A 90 0.23 -1.17 -16.12
C ARG A 90 -0.40 0.11 -15.53
N ILE A 91 0.23 0.72 -14.54
CA ILE A 91 -0.20 2.01 -13.95
C ILE A 91 -0.07 3.12 -15.00
N GLU A 92 1.06 3.19 -15.71
CA GLU A 92 1.31 4.20 -16.74
C GLU A 92 0.32 4.11 -17.90
N ALA A 93 0.02 2.90 -18.37
CA ALA A 93 -0.98 2.67 -19.40
C ALA A 93 -2.41 3.09 -18.99
N ASN A 94 -2.68 3.22 -17.69
CA ASN A 94 -3.97 3.63 -17.13
C ASN A 94 -3.88 4.94 -16.35
N LEU A 95 -2.87 5.77 -16.64
CA LEU A 95 -2.53 6.98 -15.88
C LEU A 95 -3.73 7.92 -15.72
N GLU A 96 -4.43 8.26 -16.80
CA GLU A 96 -5.56 9.19 -16.77
C GLU A 96 -6.72 8.65 -15.91
N MET A 97 -7.01 7.36 -15.98
CA MET A 97 -8.07 6.73 -15.21
C MET A 97 -7.72 6.72 -13.71
N LEU A 98 -6.48 6.39 -13.35
CA LEU A 98 -6.01 6.41 -11.97
C LEU A 98 -5.93 7.83 -11.41
N ALA A 99 -5.47 8.81 -12.20
CA ALA A 99 -5.46 10.21 -11.79
C ALA A 99 -6.88 10.74 -11.52
N TYR A 100 -7.84 10.33 -12.34
CA TYR A 100 -9.25 10.62 -12.09
C TYR A 100 -9.75 9.97 -10.80
N ALA A 101 -9.46 8.69 -10.58
CA ALA A 101 -9.84 7.99 -9.35
C ALA A 101 -9.25 8.65 -8.11
N GLU A 102 -7.98 9.03 -8.15
CA GLU A 102 -7.27 9.73 -7.06
C GLU A 102 -7.92 11.10 -6.76
N THR A 103 -8.23 11.88 -7.81
CA THR A 103 -8.92 13.17 -7.68
C THR A 103 -10.32 13.03 -7.06
N VAL A 104 -11.09 12.03 -7.47
CA VAL A 104 -12.42 11.76 -6.90
C VAL A 104 -12.33 11.40 -5.43
N ASP A 105 -11.34 10.61 -5.06
CA ASP A 105 -11.17 10.07 -3.71
C ASP A 105 -10.68 11.15 -2.73
N ASN A 106 -9.65 11.93 -3.09
CA ASN A 106 -9.01 12.88 -2.17
C ASN A 106 -9.34 14.38 -2.43
N GLY A 107 -10.00 14.69 -3.53
CA GLY A 107 -10.36 16.06 -3.90
C GLY A 107 -9.22 16.92 -4.47
N LYS A 108 -8.04 16.35 -4.69
CA LYS A 108 -6.91 17.06 -5.29
C LYS A 108 -7.21 17.43 -6.74
N ALA A 109 -6.70 18.57 -7.20
CA ALA A 109 -6.89 18.99 -8.58
C ALA A 109 -6.36 17.94 -9.55
N ILE A 110 -7.14 17.63 -10.60
CA ILE A 110 -6.78 16.62 -11.62
C ILE A 110 -5.43 16.93 -12.30
N ARG A 111 -5.04 18.20 -12.38
CA ARG A 111 -3.74 18.62 -12.88
C ARG A 111 -2.59 18.03 -12.04
N GLU A 112 -2.76 18.00 -10.72
CA GLU A 112 -1.74 17.49 -9.80
C GLU A 112 -1.66 15.96 -9.88
N THR A 113 -2.80 15.28 -9.89
CA THR A 113 -2.84 13.81 -9.98
C THR A 113 -2.30 13.29 -11.31
N LEU A 114 -2.57 14.01 -12.44
CA LEU A 114 -2.05 13.68 -13.77
C LEU A 114 -0.56 13.92 -13.92
N ASN A 115 -0.02 14.99 -13.32
CA ASN A 115 1.35 15.42 -13.60
C ASN A 115 2.33 15.12 -12.45
N ALA A 116 1.84 14.76 -11.28
CA ALA A 116 2.66 14.46 -10.11
C ALA A 116 2.32 13.09 -9.50
N ASP A 117 1.13 12.89 -8.94
CA ASP A 117 0.84 11.72 -8.09
C ASP A 117 1.03 10.40 -8.84
N ILE A 118 0.40 10.24 -10.01
CA ILE A 118 0.46 8.98 -10.74
C ILE A 118 1.80 8.80 -11.46
N PRO A 119 2.39 9.82 -12.13
CA PRO A 119 3.76 9.70 -12.67
C PRO A 119 4.80 9.32 -11.62
N LEU A 120 4.76 9.93 -10.43
CA LEU A 120 5.67 9.57 -9.33
C LEU A 120 5.41 8.15 -8.81
N THR A 121 4.16 7.69 -8.82
CA THR A 121 3.82 6.30 -8.50
C THR A 121 4.52 5.33 -9.45
N VAL A 122 4.46 5.59 -10.76
CA VAL A 122 5.16 4.81 -11.80
C VAL A 122 6.67 4.81 -11.57
N ASP A 123 7.22 6.01 -11.35
CA ASP A 123 8.67 6.20 -11.12
C ASP A 123 9.16 5.41 -9.90
N HIS A 124 8.41 5.41 -8.80
CA HIS A 124 8.77 4.66 -7.59
C HIS A 124 8.85 3.15 -7.81
N PHE A 125 7.90 2.56 -8.52
CA PHE A 125 7.98 1.14 -8.86
C PHE A 125 9.20 0.85 -9.75
N ARG A 126 9.51 1.71 -10.73
CA ARG A 126 10.69 1.58 -11.57
C ARG A 126 11.99 1.77 -10.80
N TYR A 127 12.04 2.77 -9.92
CA TYR A 127 13.20 3.02 -9.05
C TYR A 127 13.52 1.80 -8.17
N PHE A 128 12.55 1.26 -7.46
CA PHE A 128 12.77 0.11 -6.59
C PHE A 128 13.01 -1.19 -7.37
N ALA A 129 12.51 -1.32 -8.59
CA ALA A 129 12.92 -2.41 -9.48
C ALA A 129 14.42 -2.33 -9.81
N GLY A 130 14.95 -1.14 -10.01
CA GLY A 130 16.40 -0.90 -10.17
C GLY A 130 17.17 -1.21 -8.88
N CYS A 131 16.71 -0.68 -7.75
CA CYS A 131 17.38 -0.88 -6.45
C CYS A 131 17.51 -2.37 -6.07
N VAL A 132 16.45 -3.15 -6.24
CA VAL A 132 16.49 -4.57 -5.85
C VAL A 132 17.44 -5.40 -6.73
N ARG A 133 17.65 -4.99 -7.98
CA ARG A 133 18.62 -5.62 -8.88
C ARG A 133 20.07 -5.21 -8.60
N ALA A 134 20.26 -4.00 -8.08
CA ALA A 134 21.57 -3.44 -7.74
C ALA A 134 21.98 -3.73 -6.28
N GLN A 135 21.10 -4.36 -5.50
CA GLN A 135 21.39 -4.66 -4.10
C GLN A 135 22.49 -5.72 -3.99
N GLU A 136 23.56 -5.36 -3.32
CA GLU A 136 24.71 -6.23 -3.05
C GLU A 136 24.73 -6.66 -1.59
N GLY A 137 25.42 -7.77 -1.31
CA GLY A 137 25.84 -8.17 0.02
C GLY A 137 27.27 -7.74 0.30
N ALA A 138 27.84 -8.25 1.37
CA ALA A 138 29.25 -8.04 1.72
C ALA A 138 29.91 -9.34 2.10
N LEU A 139 31.23 -9.37 1.97
CA LEU A 139 32.09 -10.44 2.47
C LEU A 139 33.21 -9.76 3.27
N SER A 140 33.52 -10.33 4.44
CA SER A 140 34.61 -9.85 5.30
C SER A 140 35.43 -11.02 5.79
N ASP A 141 36.74 -10.90 5.75
CA ASP A 141 37.64 -11.80 6.42
C ASP A 141 37.69 -11.44 7.92
N ILE A 142 37.39 -12.37 8.79
CA ILE A 142 37.46 -12.18 10.24
C ILE A 142 38.86 -12.56 10.75
N ASP A 143 39.36 -13.71 10.31
CA ASP A 143 40.70 -14.21 10.55
C ASP A 143 41.11 -15.18 9.44
N GLU A 144 42.29 -15.82 9.57
CA GLU A 144 42.85 -16.74 8.56
C GLU A 144 41.97 -17.95 8.23
N ASN A 145 41.00 -18.28 9.09
CA ASN A 145 40.16 -19.49 8.99
C ASN A 145 38.64 -19.14 8.90
N THR A 146 38.25 -17.84 9.00
CA THR A 146 36.87 -17.45 9.15
C THR A 146 36.51 -16.33 8.18
N VAL A 147 35.44 -16.55 7.38
CA VAL A 147 34.86 -15.57 6.47
C VAL A 147 33.40 -15.31 6.88
N ALA A 148 33.00 -14.02 6.97
CA ALA A 148 31.63 -13.63 7.22
C ALA A 148 30.98 -13.18 5.92
N TYR A 149 29.79 -13.73 5.66
CA TYR A 149 28.91 -13.28 4.56
C TYR A 149 27.81 -12.42 5.11
N HIS A 150 27.50 -11.32 4.41
CA HIS A 150 26.38 -10.46 4.69
C HIS A 150 25.48 -10.35 3.46
N TYR A 151 24.23 -10.79 3.58
CA TYR A 151 23.22 -10.71 2.52
C TYR A 151 21.85 -10.33 3.08
N HIS A 152 20.96 -9.86 2.21
CA HIS A 152 19.62 -9.40 2.59
C HIS A 152 18.57 -10.47 2.35
N GLU A 153 17.73 -10.68 3.35
CA GLU A 153 16.58 -11.60 3.29
C GLU A 153 15.26 -10.86 3.51
N PRO A 154 14.14 -11.35 2.93
CA PRO A 154 12.82 -10.83 3.26
C PRO A 154 12.49 -10.95 4.74
N LEU A 155 11.82 -9.95 5.30
CA LEU A 155 11.30 -10.03 6.68
C LEU A 155 10.10 -10.99 6.80
N GLY A 156 9.39 -11.22 5.68
CA GLY A 156 8.20 -12.04 5.61
C GLY A 156 6.94 -11.21 5.41
N VAL A 157 6.10 -11.07 6.44
CA VAL A 157 4.85 -10.29 6.36
C VAL A 157 5.02 -8.94 7.03
N VAL A 158 4.65 -7.86 6.32
CA VAL A 158 4.76 -6.49 6.82
C VAL A 158 3.40 -5.78 6.82
N GLY A 159 3.13 -5.01 7.88
CA GLY A 159 1.98 -4.12 7.99
C GLY A 159 2.28 -2.73 7.44
N GLN A 160 1.34 -2.15 6.71
CA GLN A 160 1.46 -0.81 6.16
C GLN A 160 0.19 0.00 6.41
N ILE A 161 0.32 1.23 6.89
CA ILE A 161 -0.80 2.14 7.12
C ILE A 161 -0.46 3.48 6.47
N ILE A 162 -1.35 3.99 5.63
CA ILE A 162 -1.10 5.18 4.80
C ILE A 162 -2.15 6.26 5.04
N PRO A 163 -1.79 7.55 4.83
CA PRO A 163 -2.67 8.69 4.99
C PRO A 163 -3.52 8.94 3.73
N TRP A 164 -4.31 10.01 3.80
CA TRP A 164 -5.29 10.43 2.80
C TRP A 164 -4.76 11.42 1.75
N ASN A 165 -3.63 12.07 2.01
CA ASN A 165 -3.18 13.20 1.18
C ASN A 165 -2.58 12.80 -0.18
N PHE A 166 -2.02 11.59 -0.29
CA PHE A 166 -1.48 10.99 -1.51
C PHE A 166 -1.77 9.49 -1.53
N PRO A 167 -3.04 9.04 -1.65
CA PRO A 167 -3.41 7.64 -1.45
C PRO A 167 -2.56 6.65 -2.27
N ILE A 168 -2.60 6.72 -3.60
CA ILE A 168 -1.88 5.79 -4.49
C ILE A 168 -0.36 5.96 -4.34
N LEU A 169 0.14 7.21 -4.28
CA LEU A 169 1.58 7.46 -4.17
C LEU A 169 2.15 6.95 -2.84
N MET A 170 1.46 7.17 -1.71
CA MET A 170 1.88 6.65 -0.40
C MET A 170 1.82 5.12 -0.34
N ALA A 171 0.85 4.52 -1.04
CA ALA A 171 0.85 3.07 -1.23
C ALA A 171 2.11 2.63 -2.00
N ALA A 172 2.43 3.25 -3.13
CA ALA A 172 3.60 2.91 -3.94
C ALA A 172 4.92 3.05 -3.16
N TRP A 173 5.08 4.11 -2.36
CA TRP A 173 6.28 4.33 -1.54
C TRP A 173 6.55 3.20 -0.54
N LYS A 174 5.51 2.49 -0.13
CA LYS A 174 5.61 1.37 0.80
C LYS A 174 5.56 0.02 0.10
N LEU A 175 4.73 -0.12 -0.93
CA LEU A 175 4.57 -1.38 -1.67
C LEU A 175 5.83 -1.71 -2.49
N ALA A 176 6.36 -0.76 -3.26
CA ALA A 176 7.46 -1.02 -4.16
C ALA A 176 8.70 -1.57 -3.44
N PRO A 177 9.24 -0.95 -2.37
CA PRO A 177 10.38 -1.50 -1.65
C PRO A 177 10.04 -2.82 -0.93
N ALA A 178 8.84 -2.96 -0.35
CA ALA A 178 8.46 -4.17 0.38
C ALA A 178 8.33 -5.37 -0.55
N LEU A 179 7.61 -5.22 -1.66
CA LEU A 179 7.43 -6.28 -2.66
C LEU A 179 8.75 -6.62 -3.35
N GLY A 180 9.55 -5.60 -3.72
CA GLY A 180 10.88 -5.79 -4.30
C GLY A 180 11.81 -6.58 -3.41
N ALA A 181 11.80 -6.32 -2.10
CA ALA A 181 12.57 -7.07 -1.11
C ALA A 181 12.02 -8.48 -0.82
N GLY A 182 10.88 -8.89 -1.43
CA GLY A 182 10.31 -10.23 -1.26
C GLY A 182 9.34 -10.36 -0.08
N ASN A 183 8.85 -9.24 0.48
CA ASN A 183 7.87 -9.27 1.57
C ASN A 183 6.44 -9.31 1.05
N CYS A 184 5.56 -10.00 1.78
CA CYS A 184 4.11 -9.89 1.61
C CYS A 184 3.54 -8.76 2.46
N VAL A 185 2.50 -8.10 1.98
CA VAL A 185 1.99 -6.86 2.55
C VAL A 185 0.53 -7.00 2.97
N VAL A 186 0.22 -6.47 4.15
CA VAL A 186 -1.14 -6.10 4.57
C VAL A 186 -1.19 -4.58 4.68
N LEU A 187 -1.89 -3.93 3.76
CA LEU A 187 -2.03 -2.47 3.65
C LEU A 187 -3.39 -2.03 4.17
N LYS A 188 -3.40 -1.02 5.06
CA LYS A 188 -4.61 -0.31 5.48
C LYS A 188 -4.59 1.12 4.97
N PRO A 189 -5.42 1.48 3.98
CA PRO A 189 -5.60 2.86 3.52
C PRO A 189 -6.28 3.74 4.59
N ALA A 190 -6.20 5.06 4.42
CA ALA A 190 -7.05 5.97 5.18
C ALA A 190 -8.53 5.71 4.84
N GLU A 191 -9.40 5.77 5.83
CA GLU A 191 -10.85 5.57 5.65
C GLU A 191 -11.51 6.64 4.79
N SER A 192 -10.91 7.83 4.70
CA SER A 192 -11.41 8.91 3.85
C SER A 192 -11.08 8.74 2.37
N THR A 193 -10.07 7.93 2.01
CA THR A 193 -9.56 7.78 0.64
C THR A 193 -9.17 6.34 0.31
N PRO A 194 -10.11 5.37 0.41
CA PRO A 194 -9.77 3.96 0.20
C PRO A 194 -9.92 3.49 -1.25
N ILE A 195 -10.62 4.22 -2.10
CA ILE A 195 -11.13 3.68 -3.36
C ILE A 195 -10.10 3.74 -4.48
N SER A 196 -9.34 4.80 -4.61
CA SER A 196 -8.31 4.92 -5.65
C SER A 196 -7.29 3.78 -5.60
N ILE A 197 -6.94 3.34 -4.38
CA ILE A 197 -6.05 2.21 -4.15
C ILE A 197 -6.69 0.88 -4.56
N LEU A 198 -8.00 0.71 -4.31
CA LEU A 198 -8.72 -0.50 -4.72
C LEU A 198 -8.89 -0.56 -6.25
N VAL A 199 -9.09 0.59 -6.91
CA VAL A 199 -9.08 0.68 -8.38
C VAL A 199 -7.70 0.29 -8.92
N MET A 200 -6.60 0.77 -8.31
CA MET A 200 -5.25 0.33 -8.66
C MET A 200 -5.07 -1.18 -8.42
N ALA A 201 -5.56 -1.70 -7.30
CA ALA A 201 -5.46 -3.13 -7.00
C ALA A 201 -6.16 -4.01 -8.06
N GLU A 202 -7.32 -3.59 -8.58
CA GLU A 202 -8.00 -4.27 -9.68
C GLU A 202 -7.12 -4.38 -10.93
N LEU A 203 -6.37 -3.31 -11.24
CA LEU A 203 -5.49 -3.28 -12.40
C LEU A 203 -4.26 -4.19 -12.30
N ILE A 204 -3.76 -4.41 -11.09
CA ILE A 204 -2.50 -5.11 -10.87
C ILE A 204 -2.68 -6.50 -10.24
N ALA A 205 -3.93 -6.91 -9.97
CA ALA A 205 -4.24 -8.15 -9.26
C ALA A 205 -3.64 -9.41 -9.91
N ASP A 206 -3.63 -9.48 -11.24
CA ASP A 206 -3.09 -10.59 -12.03
C ASP A 206 -1.56 -10.63 -12.09
N LEU A 207 -0.87 -9.57 -11.69
CA LEU A 207 0.59 -9.46 -11.73
C LEU A 207 1.27 -10.03 -10.48
N LEU A 208 0.52 -10.17 -9.39
CA LEU A 208 1.04 -10.63 -8.11
C LEU A 208 0.42 -11.99 -7.72
N PRO A 209 1.20 -12.91 -7.17
CA PRO A 209 0.64 -14.15 -6.62
C PRO A 209 -0.38 -13.84 -5.51
N PRO A 210 -1.44 -14.66 -5.38
CA PRO A 210 -2.42 -14.50 -4.32
C PRO A 210 -1.79 -14.41 -2.92
N GLY A 211 -2.18 -13.40 -2.12
CA GLY A 211 -1.69 -13.18 -0.77
C GLY A 211 -0.43 -12.30 -0.65
N VAL A 212 0.26 -12.02 -1.76
CA VAL A 212 1.45 -11.12 -1.75
C VAL A 212 1.05 -9.69 -1.39
N LEU A 213 -0.07 -9.20 -1.93
CA LEU A 213 -0.70 -7.94 -1.58
C LEU A 213 -2.09 -8.20 -0.99
N ASN A 214 -2.35 -7.61 0.17
CA ASN A 214 -3.66 -7.61 0.81
C ASN A 214 -4.00 -6.19 1.26
N ILE A 215 -5.22 -5.74 0.99
CA ILE A 215 -5.71 -4.40 1.34
C ILE A 215 -6.97 -4.56 2.18
N VAL A 216 -6.92 -4.04 3.40
CA VAL A 216 -8.03 -4.09 4.35
C VAL A 216 -8.48 -2.68 4.68
N ASN A 217 -9.73 -2.36 4.34
CA ASN A 217 -10.33 -1.06 4.62
C ASN A 217 -10.97 -1.05 6.01
N GLY A 218 -11.11 0.13 6.60
CA GLY A 218 -11.73 0.28 7.91
C GLY A 218 -11.11 1.42 8.71
N PHE A 219 -11.69 1.67 9.88
CA PHE A 219 -11.26 2.76 10.73
C PHE A 219 -9.97 2.43 11.50
N GLY A 220 -9.24 3.50 11.90
CA GLY A 220 -7.96 3.37 12.58
C GLY A 220 -8.00 2.47 13.81
N ARG A 221 -9.05 2.59 14.65
CA ARG A 221 -9.21 1.77 15.86
C ARG A 221 -9.68 0.33 15.58
N GLU A 222 -10.45 0.13 14.51
CA GLU A 222 -11.12 -1.14 14.19
C GLU A 222 -10.23 -2.08 13.37
N ALA A 223 -9.51 -1.54 12.37
CA ALA A 223 -8.60 -2.29 11.49
C ALA A 223 -7.13 -1.92 11.69
N GLY A 224 -6.83 -0.62 11.88
CA GLY A 224 -5.45 -0.14 12.02
C GLY A 224 -4.75 -0.64 13.27
N MET A 225 -5.41 -0.58 14.42
CA MET A 225 -4.84 -1.07 15.69
C MET A 225 -4.62 -2.58 15.72
N PRO A 226 -5.58 -3.43 15.29
CA PRO A 226 -5.32 -4.87 15.17
C PRO A 226 -4.12 -5.19 14.27
N LEU A 227 -3.93 -4.47 13.16
CA LEU A 227 -2.74 -4.64 12.32
C LEU A 227 -1.47 -4.22 13.06
N ALA A 228 -1.47 -3.03 13.68
CA ALA A 228 -0.28 -2.48 14.34
C ALA A 228 0.18 -3.29 15.56
N THR A 229 -0.76 -3.86 16.30
CA THR A 229 -0.47 -4.68 17.50
C THR A 229 -0.29 -6.17 17.21
N SER A 230 -0.48 -6.59 15.97
CA SER A 230 -0.35 -7.99 15.59
C SER A 230 1.07 -8.51 15.79
N LYS A 231 1.19 -9.67 16.45
CA LYS A 231 2.47 -10.41 16.55
C LYS A 231 2.83 -11.15 15.26
N ARG A 232 1.97 -11.07 14.23
CA ARG A 232 2.13 -11.76 12.95
C ARG A 232 2.74 -10.88 11.87
N ILE A 233 3.17 -9.65 12.19
CA ILE A 233 3.92 -8.79 11.29
C ILE A 233 5.37 -8.67 11.78
N ALA A 234 6.31 -8.69 10.86
CA ALA A 234 7.74 -8.55 11.16
C ALA A 234 8.20 -7.08 11.12
N LYS A 235 7.41 -6.19 10.58
CA LYS A 235 7.66 -4.74 10.51
C LYS A 235 6.35 -4.00 10.29
N ILE A 236 6.29 -2.75 10.78
CA ILE A 236 5.22 -1.83 10.42
C ILE A 236 5.77 -0.56 9.77
N ALA A 237 5.12 -0.10 8.69
CA ALA A 237 5.39 1.18 8.06
C ALA A 237 4.14 2.07 8.13
N PHE A 238 4.30 3.26 8.71
CA PHE A 238 3.21 4.20 8.94
C PHE A 238 3.57 5.57 8.37
N THR A 239 2.62 6.20 7.70
CA THR A 239 2.66 7.63 7.39
C THR A 239 1.38 8.29 7.88
N GLY A 240 1.50 9.39 8.62
CA GLY A 240 0.36 10.11 9.15
C GLY A 240 0.70 11.11 10.26
N SER A 241 -0.25 11.38 11.16
CA SER A 241 -0.03 12.35 12.23
C SER A 241 1.00 11.86 13.24
N THR A 242 1.75 12.79 13.84
CA THR A 242 2.71 12.50 14.92
C THR A 242 2.04 11.82 16.12
N THR A 243 0.80 12.18 16.43
CA THR A 243 0.03 11.57 17.54
C THR A 243 -0.22 10.08 17.27
N THR A 244 -0.70 9.75 16.06
CA THR A 244 -0.91 8.35 15.68
C THR A 244 0.43 7.61 15.55
N GLY A 245 1.48 8.28 15.04
CA GLY A 245 2.82 7.71 14.93
C GLY A 245 3.39 7.24 16.27
N ARG A 246 3.15 7.98 17.36
CA ARG A 246 3.53 7.54 18.71
C ARG A 246 2.82 6.25 19.13
N VAL A 247 1.53 6.12 18.84
CA VAL A 247 0.77 4.90 19.12
C VAL A 247 1.31 3.71 18.32
N ILE A 248 1.62 3.92 17.05
CA ILE A 248 2.24 2.89 16.19
C ILE A 248 3.63 2.49 16.71
N ALA A 249 4.46 3.47 17.11
CA ALA A 249 5.77 3.20 17.70
C ALA A 249 5.68 2.37 18.98
N GLN A 250 4.73 2.69 19.86
CA GLN A 250 4.48 1.90 21.07
C GLN A 250 4.04 0.47 20.76
N ALA A 251 3.13 0.29 19.79
CA ALA A 251 2.70 -1.03 19.35
C ALA A 251 3.87 -1.85 18.79
N ALA A 252 4.72 -1.26 17.96
CA ALA A 252 5.92 -1.89 17.43
C ALA A 252 6.92 -2.27 18.53
N ALA A 253 7.16 -1.35 19.49
CA ALA A 253 8.04 -1.59 20.62
C ALA A 253 7.55 -2.76 21.50
N ASN A 254 6.25 -2.88 21.74
CA ASN A 254 5.67 -4.00 22.51
C ASN A 254 5.90 -5.37 21.81
N ASN A 255 6.03 -5.39 20.50
CA ASN A 255 6.31 -6.60 19.73
C ASN A 255 7.79 -6.75 19.35
N LEU A 256 8.65 -5.78 19.72
CA LEU A 256 10.07 -5.72 19.36
C LEU A 256 10.33 -5.79 17.86
N ILE A 257 9.47 -5.17 17.06
CA ILE A 257 9.58 -5.12 15.61
C ILE A 257 10.00 -3.73 15.11
N PRO A 258 10.72 -3.62 13.98
CA PRO A 258 11.06 -2.35 13.36
C PRO A 258 9.82 -1.56 12.94
N ALA A 259 9.86 -0.24 13.12
CA ALA A 259 8.87 0.68 12.60
C ALA A 259 9.54 1.72 11.70
N THR A 260 8.95 1.98 10.52
CA THR A 260 9.27 3.16 9.70
C THR A 260 8.12 4.15 9.85
N LEU A 261 8.45 5.36 10.28
CA LEU A 261 7.46 6.40 10.60
C LEU A 261 7.74 7.65 9.78
N GLU A 262 6.77 8.04 8.95
CA GLU A 262 6.77 9.32 8.23
C GLU A 262 5.67 10.18 8.85
N LEU A 263 6.06 11.26 9.51
CA LEU A 263 5.18 12.02 10.40
C LEU A 263 5.04 13.47 9.95
N GLY A 264 4.13 14.20 10.61
CA GLY A 264 3.93 15.60 10.35
C GLY A 264 5.10 16.46 10.83
N GLY A 265 5.26 17.60 10.19
CA GLY A 265 6.28 18.58 10.54
C GLY A 265 5.94 19.95 9.96
N LYS A 266 6.77 20.95 10.28
CA LYS A 266 6.75 22.29 9.71
C LYS A 266 8.15 22.66 9.28
N SER A 267 8.37 22.65 7.95
CA SER A 267 9.64 23.07 7.39
C SER A 267 9.87 24.56 7.63
N PRO A 268 11.10 25.02 7.95
CA PRO A 268 11.41 26.43 8.02
C PRO A 268 11.26 27.06 6.62
N ASN A 269 10.73 28.27 6.60
CA ASN A 269 10.63 29.09 5.40
C ASN A 269 11.27 30.45 5.71
N ILE A 270 12.44 30.72 5.11
CA ILE A 270 13.25 31.92 5.36
C ILE A 270 13.08 32.85 4.17
N PHE A 271 12.66 34.11 4.45
CA PHE A 271 12.49 35.17 3.44
C PHE A 271 13.69 36.12 3.42
#